data_23757144e74571ed46ab4235c9ea7eb4
#
_entry.id   23757144e74571ed46ab4235c9ea7eb4
#
_cell.length_a   1.000
_cell.length_b   1.000
_cell.length_c   1.000
_cell.angle_alpha   90.00
_cell.angle_beta   90.00
_cell.angle_gamma   90.00
#
_symmetry.space_group_name_H-M   'P 1'
#
loop_
_entity.id
_entity.type
_entity.pdbx_description
1 polymer ?
#
loop_
_entity_poly.entity_id
_entity_poly.type
_entity_poly.pdbx_seq_one_letter_code
_entity_poly.pdbx_strand_id
1 'polypeptide(L)'
;MVMKDKKALFASIRTSVDGILSAGGSLEKKLRAITSLLANEIDYYDWVGFYLVEGDTEELVLGPFIGAETEHVRIPFGKGICGQAAATGETIIIQDVTKVTNYLSCAPDVVSEIVVPVFHDGQIA
;
A
#
# COMPACT_ATOMS: atom_id res chain seq x y z
N MET A 1 -28.47 6.08 8.36
CA MET A 1 -27.04 5.77 8.51
C MET A 1 -26.22 7.03 8.26
N VAL A 2 -25.40 7.37 9.20
CA VAL A 2 -24.53 8.53 9.02
C VAL A 2 -23.30 8.09 8.24
N MET A 3 -23.09 8.68 7.07
CA MET A 3 -21.87 8.44 6.32
C MET A 3 -20.72 9.20 6.98
N LYS A 4 -19.63 8.50 7.31
CA LYS A 4 -18.43 9.16 7.78
C LYS A 4 -17.92 10.11 6.72
N ASP A 5 -17.60 11.34 7.12
CA ASP A 5 -16.92 12.27 6.25
C ASP A 5 -15.51 11.72 5.97
N LYS A 6 -15.20 11.47 4.70
CA LYS A 6 -13.90 10.92 4.30
C LYS A 6 -12.75 11.82 4.73
N LYS A 7 -12.93 13.13 4.65
CA LYS A 7 -11.90 14.08 5.05
C LYS A 7 -11.58 13.97 6.54
N ALA A 8 -12.61 13.88 7.38
CA ALA A 8 -12.43 13.72 8.82
C ALA A 8 -11.83 12.35 9.16
N LEU A 9 -12.27 11.30 8.45
CA LEU A 9 -11.73 9.94 8.63
C LEU A 9 -10.24 9.90 8.30
N PHE A 10 -9.84 10.45 7.17
CA PHE A 10 -8.43 10.44 6.76
C PHE A 10 -7.56 11.32 7.67
N ALA A 11 -8.08 12.44 8.17
CA ALA A 11 -7.37 13.25 9.15
C ALA A 11 -7.13 12.49 10.45
N SER A 12 -8.13 11.73 10.92
CA SER A 12 -8.01 10.88 12.10
C SER A 12 -6.99 9.76 11.89
N ILE A 13 -7.02 9.10 10.73
CA ILE A 13 -6.07 8.06 10.36
C ILE A 13 -4.64 8.63 10.34
N ARG A 14 -4.45 9.79 9.75
CA ARG A 14 -3.15 10.45 9.67
C ARG A 14 -2.57 10.70 11.07
N THR A 15 -3.39 11.18 11.98
CA THR A 15 -2.98 11.39 13.38
C THR A 15 -2.54 10.08 14.03
N SER A 16 -3.31 9.00 13.80
CA SER A 16 -2.98 7.67 14.34
C SER A 16 -1.69 7.12 13.73
N VAL A 17 -1.47 7.32 12.43
CA VAL A 17 -0.24 6.90 11.76
C VAL A 17 0.96 7.66 12.32
N ASP A 18 0.83 8.96 12.54
CA ASP A 18 1.90 9.77 13.15
C ASP A 18 2.27 9.22 14.53
N GLY A 19 1.26 8.82 15.33
CA GLY A 19 1.48 8.19 16.63
C GLY A 19 2.24 6.86 16.52
N ILE A 20 1.88 6.03 15.56
CA ILE A 20 2.56 4.75 15.30
C ILE A 20 4.02 4.98 14.91
N LEU A 21 4.27 5.92 14.01
CA LEU A 21 5.61 6.24 13.54
C LEU A 21 6.50 6.81 14.63
N SER A 22 5.90 7.57 15.56
CA SER A 22 6.62 8.18 16.68
C SER A 22 6.89 7.21 17.84
N ALA A 23 6.17 6.08 17.89
CA ALA A 23 6.33 5.08 18.94
C ALA A 23 7.60 4.26 18.70
N GLY A 24 8.10 3.64 19.77
CA GLY A 24 9.21 2.70 19.66
C GLY A 24 8.80 1.42 18.94
N GLY A 25 9.79 0.63 18.55
CA GLY A 25 9.57 -0.66 17.92
C GLY A 25 10.20 -0.76 16.54
N SER A 26 10.16 -1.97 15.98
CA SER A 26 10.74 -2.23 14.66
C SER A 26 9.90 -1.64 13.54
N LEU A 27 10.52 -1.44 12.39
CA LEU A 27 9.81 -1.00 11.18
C LEU A 27 8.69 -1.98 10.84
N GLU A 28 8.95 -3.27 10.91
CA GLU A 28 7.93 -4.30 10.62
C GLU A 28 6.70 -4.14 11.52
N LYS A 29 6.89 -3.92 12.82
CA LYS A 29 5.78 -3.69 13.75
C LYS A 29 4.97 -2.45 13.36
N LYS A 30 5.65 -1.38 12.99
CA LYS A 30 4.99 -0.14 12.57
C LYS A 30 4.19 -0.33 11.30
N LEU A 31 4.75 -1.03 10.31
CA LEU A 31 4.04 -1.31 9.06
C LEU A 31 2.82 -2.22 9.30
N ARG A 32 2.94 -3.22 10.17
CA ARG A 32 1.80 -4.07 10.54
C ARG A 32 0.70 -3.26 11.22
N ALA A 33 1.07 -2.37 12.13
CA ALA A 33 0.10 -1.52 12.82
C ALA A 33 -0.62 -0.59 11.86
N ILE A 34 0.09 0.01 10.91
CA ILE A 34 -0.51 0.87 9.88
C ILE A 34 -1.44 0.07 8.98
N THR A 35 -1.01 -1.11 8.55
CA THR A 35 -1.83 -2.00 7.72
C THR A 35 -3.14 -2.36 8.42
N SER A 36 -3.06 -2.75 9.69
CA SER A 36 -4.24 -3.08 10.50
C SER A 36 -5.16 -1.87 10.69
N LEU A 37 -4.58 -0.71 10.94
CA LEU A 37 -5.33 0.54 11.10
C LEU A 37 -6.14 0.85 9.84
N LEU A 38 -5.50 0.82 8.68
CA LEU A 38 -6.16 1.12 7.41
C LEU A 38 -7.25 0.11 7.10
N ALA A 39 -6.99 -1.17 7.31
CA ALA A 39 -7.97 -2.23 7.06
C ALA A 39 -9.18 -2.11 7.98
N ASN A 40 -8.97 -1.70 9.24
CA ASN A 40 -10.06 -1.57 10.21
C ASN A 40 -10.86 -0.27 10.05
N GLU A 41 -10.20 0.82 9.68
CA GLU A 41 -10.84 2.13 9.61
C GLU A 41 -11.48 2.41 8.25
N ILE A 42 -11.01 1.77 7.20
CA ILE A 42 -11.51 1.97 5.84
C ILE A 42 -12.16 0.68 5.37
N ASP A 43 -13.46 0.57 5.58
CA ASP A 43 -14.22 -0.66 5.36
C ASP A 43 -14.37 -1.08 3.89
N TYR A 44 -14.11 -0.17 2.95
CA TYR A 44 -14.13 -0.50 1.52
C TYR A 44 -12.76 -0.91 0.96
N TYR A 45 -11.72 -1.01 1.80
CA TYR A 45 -10.43 -1.54 1.39
C TYR A 45 -10.45 -3.07 1.53
N ASP A 46 -10.38 -3.77 0.41
CA ASP A 46 -10.38 -5.24 0.37
C ASP A 46 -8.98 -5.81 0.60
N TRP A 47 -7.96 -5.06 0.22
CA TRP A 47 -6.57 -5.46 0.38
C TRP A 47 -5.72 -4.23 0.71
N VAL A 48 -4.94 -4.32 1.77
CA VAL A 48 -4.03 -3.25 2.21
C VAL A 48 -2.70 -3.89 2.53
N GLY A 49 -1.63 -3.34 2.00
CA GLY A 49 -0.32 -3.88 2.29
C GLY A 49 0.83 -3.00 1.83
N PHE A 50 2.02 -3.45 2.15
CA PHE A 50 3.26 -2.82 1.75
C PHE A 50 4.09 -3.77 0.91
N TYR A 51 4.69 -3.24 -0.13
CA TYR A 51 5.79 -3.88 -0.83
C TYR A 51 7.07 -3.10 -0.52
N LEU A 52 8.13 -3.80 -0.20
CA LEU A 52 9.39 -3.19 0.23
C LEU A 52 10.46 -3.43 -0.82
N VAL A 53 11.31 -2.44 -1.04
CA VAL A 53 12.47 -2.59 -1.92
C VAL A 53 13.49 -3.49 -1.24
N GLU A 54 13.94 -4.53 -1.95
CA GLU A 54 14.94 -5.46 -1.41
C GLU A 54 16.35 -4.99 -1.74
N GLY A 55 17.04 -4.44 -0.74
CA GLY A 55 18.45 -4.04 -0.85
C GLY A 55 18.69 -3.06 -2.00
N ASP A 56 19.71 -3.35 -2.79
CA ASP A 56 20.07 -2.56 -3.97
C ASP A 56 19.43 -3.09 -5.26
N THR A 57 18.51 -4.05 -5.15
CA THR A 57 17.82 -4.62 -6.30
C THR A 57 16.69 -3.72 -6.75
N GLU A 58 16.29 -3.86 -8.01
CA GLU A 58 15.11 -3.20 -8.53
C GLU A 58 13.92 -4.15 -8.45
N GLU A 59 13.71 -4.71 -7.26
CA GLU A 59 12.59 -5.61 -6.97
C GLU A 59 11.89 -5.21 -5.69
N LEU A 60 10.57 -5.42 -5.68
CA LEU A 60 9.71 -5.27 -4.52
C LEU A 60 9.44 -6.64 -3.91
N VAL A 61 9.45 -6.71 -2.58
CA VAL A 61 9.11 -7.92 -1.83
C VAL A 61 7.89 -7.62 -0.98
N LEU A 62 6.93 -8.53 -0.97
CA LEU A 62 5.70 -8.38 -0.18
C LEU A 62 6.04 -8.29 1.30
N GLY A 63 5.61 -7.21 1.93
CA GLY A 63 5.69 -6.99 3.37
C GLY A 63 4.36 -7.30 4.06
N PRO A 64 4.07 -6.66 5.20
CA PRO A 64 2.81 -6.87 5.90
C PRO A 64 1.62 -6.51 5.03
N PHE A 65 0.57 -7.34 5.07
CA PHE A 65 -0.66 -7.10 4.34
C PHE A 65 -1.85 -7.73 5.05
N ILE A 66 -3.04 -7.21 4.76
CA ILE A 66 -4.33 -7.76 5.18
C ILE A 66 -5.20 -7.87 3.95
N GLY A 67 -5.76 -9.06 3.73
CA GLY A 67 -6.58 -9.37 2.56
C GLY A 67 -6.28 -10.75 2.04
N ALA A 68 -6.75 -11.04 0.84
CA ALA A 68 -6.54 -12.34 0.22
C ALA A 68 -5.06 -12.60 -0.04
N GLU A 69 -4.65 -13.86 0.07
CA GLU A 69 -3.30 -14.27 -0.30
C GLU A 69 -3.01 -13.93 -1.76
N THR A 70 -1.78 -13.52 -2.03
CA THR A 70 -1.33 -13.21 -3.38
C THR A 70 -0.11 -14.03 -3.74
N GLU A 71 -0.01 -14.43 -5.01
CA GLU A 71 1.18 -15.09 -5.54
C GLU A 71 2.28 -14.09 -5.90
N HIS A 72 1.95 -12.80 -5.96
CA HIS A 72 2.90 -11.74 -6.30
C HIS A 72 3.71 -11.33 -5.09
N VAL A 73 4.62 -12.21 -4.63
CA VAL A 73 5.48 -11.95 -3.47
C VAL A 73 6.75 -11.20 -3.87
N ARG A 74 7.15 -11.24 -5.13
CA ARG A 74 8.25 -10.46 -5.69
C ARG A 74 7.81 -9.82 -6.99
N ILE A 75 8.02 -8.51 -7.10
CA ILE A 75 7.60 -7.73 -8.27
C ILE A 75 8.78 -6.91 -8.76
N PRO A 76 9.28 -7.16 -9.98
CA PRO A 76 10.30 -6.29 -10.56
C PRO A 76 9.77 -4.86 -10.76
N PHE A 77 10.63 -3.87 -10.64
CA PHE A 77 10.28 -2.50 -10.99
C PHE A 77 9.78 -2.44 -12.43
N GLY A 78 8.74 -1.67 -12.65
CA GLY A 78 8.10 -1.55 -13.97
C GLY A 78 7.00 -2.57 -14.25
N LYS A 79 6.88 -3.62 -13.44
CA LYS A 79 5.83 -4.64 -13.57
C LYS A 79 4.64 -4.32 -12.69
N GLY A 80 3.43 -4.40 -13.25
CA GLY A 80 2.22 -4.10 -12.53
C GLY A 80 2.18 -2.64 -12.05
N ILE A 81 1.17 -2.28 -11.26
CA ILE A 81 1.01 -0.91 -10.78
C ILE A 81 2.03 -0.59 -9.69
N CYS A 82 2.25 -1.54 -8.77
CA CYS A 82 3.27 -1.36 -7.72
C CYS A 82 4.67 -1.18 -8.32
N GLY A 83 5.03 -2.01 -9.30
CA GLY A 83 6.33 -1.90 -9.97
C GLY A 83 6.49 -0.59 -10.73
N GLN A 84 5.43 -0.10 -11.35
CA GLN A 84 5.44 1.19 -12.04
C GLN A 84 5.60 2.34 -11.05
N ALA A 85 4.90 2.31 -9.93
CA ALA A 85 5.03 3.32 -8.88
C ALA A 85 6.45 3.37 -8.34
N ALA A 86 7.07 2.21 -8.12
CA ALA A 86 8.45 2.13 -7.68
C ALA A 86 9.43 2.70 -8.71
N ALA A 87 9.23 2.38 -9.98
CA ALA A 87 10.10 2.85 -11.05
C ALA A 87 9.99 4.36 -11.30
N THR A 88 8.79 4.93 -11.17
CA THR A 88 8.55 6.34 -11.46
C THR A 88 8.63 7.23 -10.23
N GLY A 89 8.43 6.67 -9.04
CA GLY A 89 8.35 7.45 -7.80
C GLY A 89 7.05 8.26 -7.69
N GLU A 90 6.02 7.89 -8.44
CA GLU A 90 4.76 8.63 -8.48
C GLU A 90 3.61 7.77 -7.94
N THR A 91 2.66 8.42 -7.26
CA THR A 91 1.41 7.79 -6.86
C THR A 91 0.58 7.46 -8.09
N ILE A 92 0.06 6.23 -8.14
CA ILE A 92 -0.77 5.77 -9.25
C ILE A 92 -2.15 5.41 -8.71
N ILE A 93 -3.18 5.98 -9.32
CA ILE A 93 -4.58 5.74 -8.97
C ILE A 93 -5.27 5.09 -10.17
N ILE A 94 -5.79 3.88 -9.99
CA ILE A 94 -6.51 3.15 -11.03
C ILE A 94 -7.94 2.94 -10.55
N GLN A 95 -8.90 3.54 -11.25
CA GLN A 95 -10.32 3.40 -10.91
C GLN A 95 -10.92 2.10 -11.41
N ASP A 96 -10.39 1.56 -12.51
CA ASP A 96 -10.87 0.32 -13.10
C ASP A 96 -9.68 -0.47 -13.64
N VAL A 97 -9.29 -1.53 -12.94
CA VAL A 97 -8.13 -2.35 -13.27
C VAL A 97 -8.31 -3.12 -14.58
N THR A 98 -9.54 -3.33 -15.04
CA THR A 98 -9.81 -4.05 -16.29
C THR A 98 -9.33 -3.27 -17.52
N LYS A 99 -9.09 -1.97 -17.38
CA LYS A 99 -8.62 -1.09 -18.45
C LYS A 99 -7.11 -0.91 -18.47
N VAL A 100 -6.38 -1.63 -17.61
CA VAL A 100 -4.92 -1.50 -17.49
C VAL A 100 -4.24 -2.71 -18.11
N THR A 101 -3.28 -2.45 -19.00
CA THR A 101 -2.59 -3.53 -19.73
C THR A 101 -1.43 -4.15 -18.93
N ASN A 102 -0.87 -3.42 -17.97
CA ASN A 102 0.24 -3.89 -17.13
C ASN A 102 -0.21 -3.98 -15.67
N TYR A 103 -1.13 -4.90 -15.39
CA TYR A 103 -1.71 -5.05 -14.07
C TYR A 103 -1.39 -6.40 -13.46
N LEU A 104 -0.93 -6.39 -12.21
CA LEU A 104 -0.75 -7.58 -11.37
C LEU A 104 -1.69 -7.46 -10.17
N SER A 105 -2.74 -8.26 -10.15
CA SER A 105 -3.74 -8.21 -9.09
C SER A 105 -3.21 -8.84 -7.80
N CYS A 106 -3.34 -8.13 -6.69
CA CYS A 106 -3.05 -8.68 -5.35
C CYS A 106 -4.20 -9.55 -4.84
N ALA A 107 -5.42 -9.33 -5.35
CA ALA A 107 -6.59 -10.10 -5.00
C ALA A 107 -7.53 -10.18 -6.21
N PRO A 108 -8.28 -11.30 -6.38
CA PRO A 108 -9.12 -11.49 -7.56
C PRO A 108 -10.30 -10.52 -7.66
N ASP A 109 -10.76 -9.98 -6.53
CA ASP A 109 -11.93 -9.10 -6.48
C ASP A 109 -11.57 -7.61 -6.57
N VAL A 110 -10.31 -7.28 -6.80
CA VAL A 110 -9.87 -5.89 -6.87
C VAL A 110 -10.38 -5.25 -8.17
N VAL A 111 -11.10 -4.13 -8.03
CA VAL A 111 -11.63 -3.34 -9.17
C VAL A 111 -10.84 -2.06 -9.33
N SER A 112 -10.45 -1.42 -8.23
CA SER A 112 -9.68 -0.18 -8.22
C SER A 112 -8.52 -0.32 -7.26
N GLU A 113 -7.51 0.53 -7.46
CA GLU A 113 -6.29 0.45 -6.68
C GLU A 113 -5.62 1.81 -6.59
N ILE A 114 -5.00 2.08 -5.44
CA ILE A 114 -4.09 3.21 -5.28
C ILE A 114 -2.77 2.67 -4.74
N VAL A 115 -1.67 3.08 -5.36
CA VAL A 115 -0.33 2.74 -4.92
C VAL A 115 0.44 4.03 -4.67
N VAL A 116 0.96 4.16 -3.45
CA VAL A 116 1.68 5.35 -3.02
C VAL A 116 3.13 4.96 -2.75
N PRO A 117 4.10 5.58 -3.42
CA PRO A 117 5.51 5.33 -3.12
C PRO A 117 5.87 5.94 -1.77
N VAL A 118 6.65 5.21 -0.98
CA VAL A 118 7.18 5.68 0.29
C VAL A 118 8.68 5.88 0.15
N PHE A 119 9.17 7.02 0.63
CA PHE A 119 10.58 7.37 0.48
C PHE A 119 11.29 7.34 1.83
N HIS A 120 12.53 6.93 1.80
CA HIS A 120 13.45 7.02 2.93
C HIS A 120 14.77 7.56 2.41
N ASP A 121 15.25 8.68 2.97
CA ASP A 121 16.48 9.36 2.54
C ASP A 121 16.48 9.69 1.03
N GLY A 122 15.31 10.06 0.50
CA GLY A 122 15.16 10.47 -0.89
C GLY A 122 15.05 9.32 -1.89
N GLN A 123 15.03 8.07 -1.41
CA GLN A 123 14.91 6.88 -2.26
C GLN A 123 13.65 6.10 -1.91
N ILE A 124 13.12 5.37 -2.90
CA ILE A 124 11.99 4.45 -2.69
C ILE A 124 12.41 3.40 -1.66
N ALA A 125 11.57 3.22 -0.68
CA ALA A 125 11.74 2.20 0.34
C ALA A 125 10.85 0.98 0.01
#